data_0900ff19e46e4cadbece207d9340266b
#
_entry.id   0900ff19e46e4cadbece207d9340266b
#
_cell.length_a   1.000
_cell.length_b   1.000
_cell.length_c   1.000
_cell.angle_alpha   90.00
_cell.angle_beta   90.00
_cell.angle_gamma   90.00
#
_symmetry.space_group_name_H-M   'P 1'
#
loop_
_entity.id
_entity.type
_entity.pdbx_description
1 polymer ?
#
loop_
_entity_poly.entity_id
_entity_poly.type
_entity_poly.pdbx_seq_one_letter_code
_entity_poly.pdbx_strand_id
1 'polypeptide(L)'
;VQQCNAKGIQVTAQISIDRNASTQRFITGNSPYAETAYYGWNTDNSTTRQTMEAMFAYLGEKFGKNNCYISNWILGNEVNSASGYYYVGNVSFSKFISMYSEAFRCLYNAVKSSRGSSKVFICLDNCWNQKNAFTICYSARSTLESFAAKISDMQKDVNWNLAYHAYNQPLSDSQFWSGANASMFTSDANTTTFITMRNIQTLTDYVKNRFGSNTRIILSEQGFSSAYGGQANQAAAIALAYYKAACNPMIDAFIIRSYKDEAHEVAQGLAMGLKDANGKKKTAYNVFKNMDSSN
;
A
#
# COMPACT_ATOMS: atom_id res chain seq x y z
N VAL A 1 9.00 -9.07 -15.13
CA VAL A 1 8.41 -10.18 -14.37
C VAL A 1 9.22 -11.45 -14.59
N GLN A 2 9.35 -11.98 -15.81
CA GLN A 2 10.07 -13.25 -16.08
C GLN A 2 11.49 -13.28 -15.49
N GLN A 3 12.28 -12.21 -15.65
CA GLN A 3 13.63 -12.13 -15.08
C GLN A 3 13.66 -12.20 -13.56
N CYS A 4 12.64 -11.62 -12.89
CA CYS A 4 12.51 -11.71 -11.44
C CYS A 4 12.16 -13.15 -11.04
N ASN A 5 11.15 -13.76 -11.69
CA ASN A 5 10.76 -15.13 -11.38
C ASN A 5 11.90 -16.13 -11.59
N ALA A 6 12.69 -15.98 -12.67
CA ALA A 6 13.86 -16.83 -12.94
C ALA A 6 14.94 -16.75 -11.84
N LYS A 7 14.95 -15.67 -11.06
CA LYS A 7 15.85 -15.45 -9.92
C LYS A 7 15.21 -15.74 -8.56
N GLY A 8 14.00 -16.30 -8.54
CA GLY A 8 13.24 -16.54 -7.30
C GLY A 8 12.69 -15.26 -6.63
N ILE A 9 12.72 -14.12 -7.31
CA ILE A 9 12.24 -12.84 -6.78
C ILE A 9 10.74 -12.77 -6.95
N GLN A 10 10.02 -12.56 -5.86
CA GLN A 10 8.58 -12.31 -5.88
C GLN A 10 8.30 -10.90 -6.43
N VAL A 11 7.29 -10.81 -7.31
CA VAL A 11 6.86 -9.54 -7.90
C VAL A 11 5.57 -9.09 -7.23
N THR A 12 5.60 -7.87 -6.71
CA THR A 12 4.41 -7.15 -6.24
C THR A 12 4.09 -6.05 -7.25
N ALA A 13 2.89 -6.08 -7.83
CA ALA A 13 2.42 -5.07 -8.77
C ALA A 13 1.29 -4.25 -8.16
N GLN A 14 1.37 -2.94 -8.28
CA GLN A 14 0.32 -2.00 -7.91
C GLN A 14 -0.39 -1.52 -9.17
N ILE A 15 -1.72 -1.64 -9.17
CA ILE A 15 -2.58 -1.20 -10.27
C ILE A 15 -3.16 0.16 -9.89
N SER A 16 -2.69 1.20 -10.55
CA SER A 16 -3.21 2.57 -10.42
C SER A 16 -3.59 3.09 -11.81
N ILE A 17 -4.52 4.03 -11.86
CA ILE A 17 -4.94 4.67 -13.10
C ILE A 17 -4.71 6.17 -12.98
N ASP A 18 -3.94 6.73 -13.89
CA ASP A 18 -3.77 8.16 -14.07
C ASP A 18 -4.82 8.72 -15.04
N ARG A 19 -4.95 10.03 -15.11
CA ARG A 19 -5.85 10.69 -16.06
C ARG A 19 -5.06 11.20 -17.27
N ASN A 20 -5.35 10.61 -18.41
CA ASN A 20 -4.83 11.04 -19.71
C ASN A 20 -5.88 10.83 -20.81
N ALA A 21 -5.56 11.12 -22.05
CA ALA A 21 -6.48 11.00 -23.19
C ALA A 21 -7.05 9.57 -23.37
N SER A 22 -6.28 8.55 -23.01
CA SER A 22 -6.70 7.14 -23.14
C SER A 22 -7.52 6.64 -21.96
N THR A 23 -7.25 7.15 -20.76
CA THR A 23 -7.81 6.63 -19.50
C THR A 23 -8.99 7.44 -18.95
N GLN A 24 -9.11 8.73 -19.33
CA GLN A 24 -10.17 9.62 -18.81
C GLN A 24 -11.59 9.07 -18.95
N ARG A 25 -11.86 8.23 -19.94
CA ARG A 25 -13.16 7.59 -20.16
C ARG A 25 -13.51 6.52 -19.13
N PHE A 26 -12.53 6.02 -18.38
CA PHE A 26 -12.69 4.96 -17.39
C PHE A 26 -12.77 5.48 -15.95
N ILE A 27 -12.53 6.76 -15.75
CA ILE A 27 -12.54 7.39 -14.43
C ILE A 27 -13.78 8.26 -14.27
N THR A 28 -14.09 8.62 -13.02
CA THR A 28 -15.24 9.47 -12.72
C THR A 28 -14.90 10.94 -12.99
N GLY A 29 -15.82 11.63 -13.65
CA GLY A 29 -15.74 13.07 -13.90
C GLY A 29 -14.89 13.46 -15.13
N ASN A 30 -15.27 14.58 -15.75
CA ASN A 30 -14.66 15.05 -17.01
C ASN A 30 -13.47 15.99 -16.78
N SER A 31 -13.32 16.52 -15.57
CA SER A 31 -12.26 17.48 -15.23
C SER A 31 -11.17 16.86 -14.37
N PRO A 32 -9.91 17.27 -14.55
CA PRO A 32 -8.85 16.88 -13.63
C PRO A 32 -9.20 17.36 -12.21
N TYR A 33 -8.84 16.54 -11.22
CA TYR A 33 -8.88 16.94 -9.82
C TYR A 33 -7.45 17.25 -9.37
N ALA A 34 -7.21 18.49 -8.96
CA ALA A 34 -5.85 19.03 -8.77
C ALA A 34 -5.05 18.32 -7.66
N GLU A 35 -5.75 17.77 -6.66
CA GLU A 35 -5.13 17.13 -5.49
C GLU A 35 -4.68 15.69 -5.77
N THR A 36 -5.21 15.03 -6.83
CA THR A 36 -5.01 13.60 -7.03
C THR A 36 -3.86 13.24 -7.96
N ALA A 37 -3.06 12.26 -7.53
CA ALA A 37 -2.09 11.58 -8.38
C ALA A 37 -2.74 10.43 -9.18
N TYR A 38 -3.73 9.73 -8.57
CA TYR A 38 -4.37 8.55 -9.18
C TYR A 38 -5.89 8.59 -9.01
N TYR A 39 -6.57 7.95 -9.95
CA TYR A 39 -8.02 7.84 -10.00
C TYR A 39 -8.49 6.42 -9.75
N GLY A 40 -9.73 6.29 -9.28
CA GLY A 40 -10.42 5.00 -9.23
C GLY A 40 -11.28 4.77 -10.49
N TRP A 41 -11.68 3.53 -10.68
CA TRP A 41 -12.53 3.11 -11.80
C TRP A 41 -13.98 3.57 -11.62
N ASN A 42 -14.57 4.11 -12.68
CA ASN A 42 -15.99 4.44 -12.71
C ASN A 42 -16.84 3.16 -12.90
N THR A 43 -17.05 2.43 -11.82
CA THR A 43 -17.80 1.18 -11.84
C THR A 43 -19.31 1.35 -12.03
N ASP A 44 -19.83 2.58 -12.01
CA ASP A 44 -21.23 2.86 -12.32
C ASP A 44 -21.50 2.81 -13.84
N ASN A 45 -20.49 3.00 -14.65
CA ASN A 45 -20.60 2.93 -16.10
C ASN A 45 -20.36 1.49 -16.57
N SER A 46 -21.35 0.91 -17.25
CA SER A 46 -21.29 -0.48 -17.73
C SER A 46 -20.15 -0.75 -18.72
N THR A 47 -19.88 0.19 -19.63
CA THR A 47 -18.77 0.10 -20.58
C THR A 47 -17.43 0.12 -19.88
N THR A 48 -17.28 0.99 -18.84
CA THR A 48 -16.07 1.02 -18.01
C THR A 48 -15.87 -0.30 -17.27
N ARG A 49 -16.93 -0.86 -16.69
CA ARG A 49 -16.84 -2.18 -16.02
C ARG A 49 -16.39 -3.27 -16.96
N GLN A 50 -17.02 -3.40 -18.12
CA GLN A 50 -16.65 -4.40 -19.14
C GLN A 50 -15.18 -4.25 -19.57
N THR A 51 -14.73 -3.02 -19.80
CA THR A 51 -13.34 -2.75 -20.18
C THR A 51 -12.36 -3.08 -19.04
N MET A 52 -12.70 -2.72 -17.79
CA MET A 52 -11.93 -3.04 -16.60
C MET A 52 -11.82 -4.56 -16.42
N GLU A 53 -12.92 -5.29 -16.53
CA GLU A 53 -12.95 -6.75 -16.45
C GLU A 53 -12.08 -7.39 -17.54
N ALA A 54 -12.19 -6.95 -18.78
CA ALA A 54 -11.37 -7.44 -19.89
C ALA A 54 -9.88 -7.15 -19.67
N MET A 55 -9.54 -5.95 -19.19
CA MET A 55 -8.16 -5.58 -18.88
C MET A 55 -7.58 -6.42 -17.73
N PHE A 56 -8.32 -6.60 -16.64
CA PHE A 56 -7.86 -7.42 -15.52
C PHE A 56 -7.74 -8.89 -15.90
N ALA A 57 -8.68 -9.42 -16.70
CA ALA A 57 -8.58 -10.78 -17.25
C ALA A 57 -7.31 -10.95 -18.10
N TYR A 58 -7.04 -10.01 -19.01
CA TYR A 58 -5.81 -10.01 -19.82
C TYR A 58 -4.55 -9.97 -18.96
N LEU A 59 -4.51 -9.09 -17.95
CA LEU A 59 -3.35 -8.98 -17.05
C LEU A 59 -3.18 -10.25 -16.22
N GLY A 60 -4.27 -10.81 -15.69
CA GLY A 60 -4.27 -12.06 -14.95
C GLY A 60 -3.72 -13.21 -15.80
N GLU A 61 -4.21 -13.38 -17.02
CA GLU A 61 -3.71 -14.40 -17.95
C GLU A 61 -2.25 -14.19 -18.31
N LYS A 62 -1.87 -12.95 -18.67
CA LYS A 62 -0.50 -12.62 -19.07
C LYS A 62 0.52 -12.86 -17.95
N PHE A 63 0.17 -12.53 -16.71
CA PHE A 63 1.05 -12.60 -15.55
C PHE A 63 0.64 -13.66 -14.52
N GLY A 64 -0.10 -14.68 -14.96
CA GLY A 64 -0.42 -15.87 -14.16
C GLY A 64 0.34 -17.13 -14.57
N LYS A 65 1.20 -17.07 -15.59
CA LYS A 65 1.92 -18.22 -16.15
C LYS A 65 3.08 -18.67 -15.25
N ASN A 66 3.45 -19.94 -15.28
CA ASN A 66 4.46 -20.52 -14.38
C ASN A 66 5.84 -19.83 -14.44
N ASN A 67 6.22 -19.26 -15.58
CA ASN A 67 7.50 -18.57 -15.79
C ASN A 67 7.36 -17.04 -15.90
N CYS A 68 6.14 -16.51 -15.76
CA CYS A 68 5.86 -15.08 -15.83
C CYS A 68 4.64 -14.74 -14.97
N TYR A 69 4.86 -14.61 -13.64
CA TYR A 69 3.76 -14.37 -12.71
C TYR A 69 4.03 -13.23 -11.74
N ILE A 70 2.98 -12.55 -11.38
CA ILE A 70 2.94 -11.58 -10.30
C ILE A 70 2.40 -12.30 -9.06
N SER A 71 3.17 -12.28 -7.97
CA SER A 71 2.82 -12.94 -6.71
C SER A 71 1.75 -12.17 -5.95
N ASN A 72 1.90 -10.84 -5.91
CA ASN A 72 1.06 -9.94 -5.13
C ASN A 72 0.51 -8.83 -6.03
N TRP A 73 -0.79 -8.61 -5.98
CA TRP A 73 -1.50 -7.59 -6.74
C TRP A 73 -2.15 -6.59 -5.79
N ILE A 74 -1.82 -5.33 -5.90
CA ILE A 74 -2.39 -4.25 -5.10
C ILE A 74 -3.31 -3.43 -6.01
N LEU A 75 -4.57 -3.22 -5.60
CA LEU A 75 -5.47 -2.30 -6.31
C LEU A 75 -5.47 -0.92 -5.65
N GLY A 76 -5.00 0.06 -6.40
CA GLY A 76 -4.90 1.45 -5.93
C GLY A 76 -3.72 1.68 -5.00
N ASN A 77 -3.56 2.93 -4.58
CA ASN A 77 -2.58 3.39 -3.61
C ASN A 77 -3.31 4.10 -2.48
N GLU A 78 -2.99 3.80 -1.21
CA GLU A 78 -3.53 4.50 -0.02
C GLU A 78 -5.00 4.93 -0.20
N VAL A 79 -5.87 3.98 -0.54
CA VAL A 79 -7.22 4.27 -1.03
C VAL A 79 -8.10 5.02 -0.04
N ASN A 80 -7.77 4.98 1.26
CA ASN A 80 -8.41 5.80 2.29
C ASN A 80 -8.09 7.29 2.15
N SER A 81 -6.95 7.66 1.55
CA SER A 81 -6.60 9.02 1.12
C SER A 81 -7.18 9.31 -0.27
N ALA A 82 -8.51 9.22 -0.39
CA ALA A 82 -9.22 9.06 -1.65
C ALA A 82 -8.93 10.17 -2.67
N SER A 83 -9.01 11.45 -2.28
CA SER A 83 -8.73 12.54 -3.23
C SER A 83 -7.26 12.69 -3.60
N GLY A 84 -6.35 12.10 -2.83
CA GLY A 84 -4.93 12.08 -3.16
C GLY A 84 -4.55 10.94 -4.10
N TYR A 85 -5.09 9.73 -3.87
CA TYR A 85 -4.51 8.53 -4.49
C TYR A 85 -5.51 7.53 -5.07
N TYR A 86 -6.83 7.76 -4.93
CA TYR A 86 -7.87 6.90 -5.53
C TYR A 86 -9.18 7.68 -5.75
N TYR A 87 -9.11 8.76 -6.51
CA TYR A 87 -10.25 9.66 -6.69
C TYR A 87 -11.33 9.06 -7.59
N VAL A 88 -12.53 8.92 -7.05
CA VAL A 88 -13.74 8.43 -7.76
C VAL A 88 -14.83 9.50 -7.88
N GLY A 89 -14.48 10.77 -7.69
CA GLY A 89 -15.45 11.86 -7.61
C GLY A 89 -15.87 12.19 -6.18
N ASN A 90 -16.62 13.27 -6.02
CA ASN A 90 -17.18 13.66 -4.72
C ASN A 90 -18.45 12.83 -4.44
N VAL A 91 -18.24 11.64 -3.89
CA VAL A 91 -19.30 10.68 -3.58
C VAL A 91 -19.37 10.40 -2.08
N SER A 92 -20.47 9.84 -1.60
CA SER A 92 -20.54 9.39 -0.21
C SER A 92 -19.54 8.28 0.09
N PHE A 93 -19.14 8.13 1.34
CA PHE A 93 -18.23 7.06 1.78
C PHE A 93 -18.75 5.67 1.40
N SER A 94 -20.02 5.41 1.60
CA SER A 94 -20.65 4.13 1.23
C SER A 94 -20.56 3.87 -0.28
N LYS A 95 -20.75 4.92 -1.10
CA LYS A 95 -20.62 4.83 -2.55
C LYS A 95 -19.17 4.57 -2.97
N PHE A 96 -18.22 5.28 -2.35
CA PHE A 96 -16.78 5.05 -2.55
C PHE A 96 -16.40 3.59 -2.28
N ILE A 97 -16.81 3.05 -1.11
CA ILE A 97 -16.55 1.65 -0.74
C ILE A 97 -17.18 0.69 -1.77
N SER A 98 -18.40 0.97 -2.22
CA SER A 98 -19.07 0.12 -3.23
C SER A 98 -18.30 0.09 -4.55
N MET A 99 -17.86 1.24 -5.05
CA MET A 99 -17.09 1.36 -6.30
C MET A 99 -15.73 0.66 -6.19
N TYR A 100 -15.03 0.89 -5.08
CA TYR A 100 -13.74 0.24 -4.83
C TYR A 100 -13.87 -1.28 -4.71
N SER A 101 -14.86 -1.77 -3.95
CA SER A 101 -15.08 -3.21 -3.76
C SER A 101 -15.45 -3.91 -5.06
N GLU A 102 -16.19 -3.26 -5.95
CA GLU A 102 -16.51 -3.81 -7.28
C GLU A 102 -15.24 -3.96 -8.14
N ALA A 103 -14.41 -2.93 -8.21
CA ALA A 103 -13.14 -3.01 -8.93
C ALA A 103 -12.20 -4.06 -8.32
N PHE A 104 -12.14 -4.14 -6.98
CA PHE A 104 -11.34 -5.13 -6.27
C PHE A 104 -11.80 -6.57 -6.58
N ARG A 105 -13.11 -6.82 -6.55
CA ARG A 105 -13.70 -8.13 -6.87
C ARG A 105 -13.35 -8.55 -8.30
N CYS A 106 -13.45 -7.63 -9.26
CA CYS A 106 -13.08 -7.91 -10.65
C CYS A 106 -11.60 -8.30 -10.77
N LEU A 107 -10.68 -7.55 -10.15
CA LEU A 107 -9.27 -7.89 -10.13
C LEU A 107 -9.02 -9.23 -9.44
N TYR A 108 -9.64 -9.46 -8.29
CA TYR A 108 -9.51 -10.70 -7.53
C TYR A 108 -9.88 -11.92 -8.38
N ASN A 109 -11.05 -11.90 -8.99
CA ASN A 109 -11.53 -13.01 -9.82
C ASN A 109 -10.63 -13.25 -11.03
N ALA A 110 -10.19 -12.19 -11.72
CA ALA A 110 -9.26 -12.29 -12.84
C ALA A 110 -7.90 -12.90 -12.44
N VAL A 111 -7.35 -12.49 -11.31
CA VAL A 111 -6.07 -13.02 -10.80
C VAL A 111 -6.24 -14.48 -10.38
N LYS A 112 -7.30 -14.79 -9.62
CA LYS A 112 -7.51 -16.14 -9.09
C LYS A 112 -7.87 -17.16 -10.16
N SER A 113 -8.58 -16.77 -11.22
CA SER A 113 -8.87 -17.66 -12.35
C SER A 113 -7.61 -18.06 -13.12
N SER A 114 -6.58 -17.23 -13.13
CA SER A 114 -5.34 -17.47 -13.84
C SER A 114 -4.25 -18.09 -12.95
N ARG A 115 -4.19 -17.69 -11.66
CA ARG A 115 -3.22 -18.19 -10.69
C ARG A 115 -3.77 -18.12 -9.26
N GLY A 116 -4.30 -19.24 -8.78
CA GLY A 116 -4.92 -19.34 -7.45
C GLY A 116 -3.98 -18.99 -6.28
N SER A 117 -2.65 -19.18 -6.42
CA SER A 117 -1.65 -18.84 -5.39
C SER A 117 -1.31 -17.37 -5.26
N SER A 118 -1.61 -16.54 -6.28
CA SER A 118 -1.38 -15.09 -6.20
C SER A 118 -2.33 -14.44 -5.19
N LYS A 119 -1.84 -13.40 -4.50
CA LYS A 119 -2.61 -12.66 -3.49
C LYS A 119 -3.04 -11.30 -4.03
N VAL A 120 -4.20 -10.83 -3.58
CA VAL A 120 -4.75 -9.50 -3.94
C VAL A 120 -4.95 -8.68 -2.67
N PHE A 121 -4.54 -7.41 -2.71
CA PHE A 121 -4.41 -6.53 -1.55
C PHE A 121 -5.18 -5.23 -1.75
N ILE A 122 -5.89 -4.80 -0.69
CA ILE A 122 -6.26 -3.39 -0.49
C ILE A 122 -5.05 -2.64 0.07
N CYS A 123 -4.83 -1.39 -0.33
CA CYS A 123 -3.71 -0.58 0.14
C CYS A 123 -4.18 0.60 0.98
N LEU A 124 -3.65 0.74 2.19
CA LEU A 124 -4.00 1.79 3.15
C LEU A 124 -2.76 2.50 3.71
N ASP A 125 -2.92 3.77 4.09
CA ASP A 125 -1.91 4.56 4.80
C ASP A 125 -1.93 4.34 6.32
N ASN A 126 -1.04 5.07 7.05
CA ASN A 126 -0.85 4.98 8.49
C ASN A 126 -1.91 5.71 9.35
N CYS A 127 -2.84 6.45 8.74
CA CYS A 127 -3.87 7.24 9.45
C CYS A 127 -5.00 6.33 9.96
N TRP A 128 -4.76 5.61 11.07
CA TRP A 128 -5.61 4.51 11.52
C TRP A 128 -6.99 4.95 11.98
N ASN A 129 -7.09 5.77 13.03
CA ASN A 129 -8.36 6.33 13.52
C ASN A 129 -8.50 7.83 13.18
N GLN A 130 -7.62 8.36 12.36
CA GLN A 130 -7.61 9.75 11.93
C GLN A 130 -7.74 9.82 10.42
N LYS A 131 -8.24 10.94 9.92
CA LYS A 131 -8.20 11.29 8.50
C LYS A 131 -6.87 11.94 8.17
N ASN A 132 -6.38 11.71 6.96
CA ASN A 132 -5.27 12.42 6.36
C ASN A 132 -5.65 13.90 6.08
N ALA A 133 -4.72 14.71 5.58
CA ALA A 133 -4.93 16.13 5.24
C ALA A 133 -5.63 16.35 3.89
N PHE A 134 -5.89 15.32 3.11
CA PHE A 134 -6.61 15.43 1.83
C PHE A 134 -8.08 15.83 2.01
N THR A 135 -8.63 16.52 1.00
CA THR A 135 -10.01 17.03 1.03
C THR A 135 -11.03 15.90 1.20
N ILE A 136 -10.86 14.80 0.46
CA ILE A 136 -11.69 13.59 0.61
C ILE A 136 -10.78 12.47 1.11
N CYS A 137 -10.91 12.17 2.39
CA CYS A 137 -10.15 11.10 3.02
C CYS A 137 -10.94 10.46 4.15
N TYR A 138 -10.55 9.25 4.48
CA TYR A 138 -11.18 8.40 5.50
C TYR A 138 -10.10 7.82 6.40
N SER A 139 -10.44 7.36 7.59
CA SER A 139 -9.48 6.62 8.40
C SER A 139 -9.21 5.24 7.77
N ALA A 140 -7.98 4.75 7.88
CA ALA A 140 -7.62 3.43 7.38
C ALA A 140 -8.50 2.33 8.00
N ARG A 141 -8.78 2.43 9.31
CA ARG A 141 -9.64 1.48 9.99
C ARG A 141 -11.05 1.44 9.44
N SER A 142 -11.73 2.60 9.31
CA SER A 142 -13.10 2.63 8.79
C SER A 142 -13.19 2.14 7.35
N THR A 143 -12.16 2.43 6.55
CA THR A 143 -12.07 1.95 5.18
C THR A 143 -11.90 0.43 5.13
N LEU A 144 -11.01 -0.14 5.95
CA LEU A 144 -10.78 -1.57 6.02
C LEU A 144 -12.02 -2.34 6.47
N GLU A 145 -12.68 -1.89 7.55
CA GLU A 145 -13.89 -2.52 8.08
C GLU A 145 -15.04 -2.48 7.08
N SER A 146 -15.27 -1.32 6.44
CA SER A 146 -16.34 -1.14 5.46
C SER A 146 -16.07 -1.92 4.17
N PHE A 147 -14.81 -1.96 3.71
CA PHE A 147 -14.40 -2.81 2.60
C PHE A 147 -14.62 -4.29 2.89
N ALA A 148 -14.16 -4.77 4.06
CA ALA A 148 -14.30 -6.17 4.44
C ALA A 148 -15.77 -6.62 4.52
N ALA A 149 -16.63 -5.79 5.07
CA ALA A 149 -18.08 -6.04 5.09
C ALA A 149 -18.64 -6.07 3.66
N LYS A 150 -18.35 -5.05 2.86
CA LYS A 150 -18.88 -4.92 1.50
C LYS A 150 -18.43 -6.03 0.57
N ILE A 151 -17.15 -6.41 0.59
CA ILE A 151 -16.64 -7.48 -0.26
C ILE A 151 -17.23 -8.83 0.11
N SER A 152 -17.45 -9.09 1.41
CA SER A 152 -18.11 -10.30 1.90
C SER A 152 -19.58 -10.39 1.49
N ASP A 153 -20.28 -9.24 1.44
CA ASP A 153 -21.67 -9.19 0.94
C ASP A 153 -21.74 -9.48 -0.56
N MET A 154 -20.75 -9.00 -1.32
CA MET A 154 -20.70 -9.16 -2.78
C MET A 154 -20.26 -10.58 -3.19
N GLN A 155 -19.30 -11.15 -2.46
CA GLN A 155 -18.73 -12.46 -2.76
C GLN A 155 -18.02 -13.02 -1.52
N LYS A 156 -18.54 -14.11 -0.94
CA LYS A 156 -18.11 -14.66 0.36
C LYS A 156 -16.74 -15.33 0.35
N ASP A 157 -16.28 -15.81 -0.79
CA ASP A 157 -15.03 -16.55 -0.95
C ASP A 157 -13.82 -15.69 -1.34
N VAL A 158 -13.94 -14.37 -1.24
CA VAL A 158 -12.83 -13.45 -1.50
C VAL A 158 -11.86 -13.43 -0.33
N ASN A 159 -10.71 -14.06 -0.51
CA ASN A 159 -9.58 -14.04 0.44
C ASN A 159 -8.67 -12.84 0.11
N TRP A 160 -9.07 -11.66 0.56
CA TRP A 160 -8.31 -10.44 0.40
C TRP A 160 -7.17 -10.30 1.42
N ASN A 161 -6.20 -9.45 1.13
CA ASN A 161 -5.04 -9.17 1.98
C ASN A 161 -4.83 -7.67 2.10
N LEU A 162 -3.96 -7.24 3.02
CA LEU A 162 -3.69 -5.85 3.32
C LEU A 162 -2.26 -5.45 2.93
N ALA A 163 -2.14 -4.47 2.04
CA ALA A 163 -0.94 -3.70 1.81
C ALA A 163 -1.02 -2.43 2.68
N TYR A 164 0.01 -2.15 3.46
CA TYR A 164 -0.04 -1.07 4.44
C TYR A 164 1.24 -0.25 4.42
N HIS A 165 1.10 1.07 4.45
CA HIS A 165 2.20 2.02 4.46
C HIS A 165 2.40 2.54 5.89
N ALA A 166 3.25 1.88 6.67
CA ALA A 166 3.48 2.19 8.08
C ALA A 166 4.53 3.30 8.28
N TYR A 167 4.47 4.36 7.47
CA TYR A 167 5.35 5.51 7.59
C TYR A 167 5.28 6.15 8.98
N ASN A 168 6.39 6.75 9.41
CA ASN A 168 6.43 7.46 10.68
C ASN A 168 5.63 8.78 10.65
N GLN A 169 5.30 9.28 11.82
CA GLN A 169 4.71 10.61 12.03
C GLN A 169 5.55 11.40 13.04
N PRO A 170 6.12 12.52 12.62
CA PRO A 170 6.11 13.09 11.27
C PRO A 170 6.94 12.25 10.27
N LEU A 171 6.56 12.31 9.00
CA LEU A 171 7.17 11.52 7.91
C LEU A 171 8.67 11.81 7.73
N SER A 172 9.10 13.04 8.04
CA SER A 172 10.50 13.48 7.94
C SER A 172 11.42 12.89 9.03
N ASP A 173 10.85 12.43 10.17
CA ASP A 173 11.63 11.86 11.27
C ASP A 173 11.72 10.34 11.14
N SER A 174 12.94 9.83 11.02
CA SER A 174 13.18 8.38 10.93
C SER A 174 13.18 7.66 12.29
N GLN A 175 13.29 8.39 13.41
CA GLN A 175 13.34 7.80 14.76
C GLN A 175 11.95 7.37 15.28
N PHE A 176 11.30 6.42 14.62
CA PHE A 176 9.95 5.99 14.99
C PHE A 176 9.84 5.36 16.40
N TRP A 177 10.96 4.98 17.02
CA TRP A 177 11.00 4.41 18.39
C TRP A 177 10.96 5.46 19.49
N SER A 178 11.16 6.72 19.16
CA SER A 178 11.22 7.85 20.10
C SER A 178 10.27 8.97 19.66
N GLY A 179 10.34 10.10 20.31
CA GLY A 179 9.63 11.32 19.94
C GLY A 179 8.43 11.64 20.81
N ALA A 180 7.97 12.88 20.67
CA ALA A 180 6.79 13.43 21.31
C ALA A 180 5.52 12.68 20.86
N ASN A 181 4.42 12.86 21.60
CA ASN A 181 3.09 12.32 21.27
C ASN A 181 2.98 10.78 21.30
N ALA A 182 3.60 10.13 22.28
CA ALA A 182 3.49 8.68 22.46
C ALA A 182 2.02 8.18 22.52
N SER A 183 1.09 9.02 23.00
CA SER A 183 -0.35 8.74 23.05
C SER A 183 -1.00 8.53 21.68
N MET A 184 -0.39 8.99 20.60
CA MET A 184 -0.88 8.79 19.24
C MET A 184 -0.58 7.38 18.69
N PHE A 185 0.30 6.62 19.38
CA PHE A 185 0.81 5.31 18.95
C PHE A 185 0.59 4.25 20.02
N THR A 186 -0.65 4.00 20.39
CA THR A 186 -0.99 3.03 21.44
C THR A 186 -1.05 1.60 20.90
N SER A 187 -1.07 0.62 21.82
CA SER A 187 -1.28 -0.79 21.49
C SER A 187 -2.78 -1.16 21.33
N ASP A 188 -3.68 -0.23 21.64
CA ASP A 188 -5.12 -0.43 21.45
C ASP A 188 -5.55 0.15 20.09
N ALA A 189 -6.01 -0.73 19.20
CA ALA A 189 -6.51 -0.35 17.87
C ALA A 189 -7.74 0.57 17.91
N ASN A 190 -8.46 0.66 19.03
CA ASN A 190 -9.62 1.55 19.16
C ASN A 190 -9.23 2.99 19.46
N THR A 191 -8.08 3.21 20.08
CA THR A 191 -7.63 4.52 20.59
C THR A 191 -6.41 5.07 19.87
N THR A 192 -5.58 4.23 19.26
CA THR A 192 -4.38 4.69 18.53
C THR A 192 -4.77 5.58 17.36
N THR A 193 -4.12 6.73 17.23
CA THR A 193 -4.33 7.68 16.12
C THR A 193 -3.71 7.16 14.84
N PHE A 194 -2.44 6.78 14.93
CA PHE A 194 -1.65 6.23 13.81
C PHE A 194 -1.18 4.82 14.11
N ILE A 195 -1.02 4.01 13.07
CA ILE A 195 -0.24 2.79 13.14
C ILE A 195 0.96 2.94 12.20
N THR A 196 2.15 2.91 12.78
CA THR A 196 3.45 3.05 12.10
C THR A 196 4.34 1.88 12.49
N MET A 197 5.59 1.86 12.06
CA MET A 197 6.53 0.84 12.55
C MET A 197 6.71 0.87 14.08
N ARG A 198 6.35 1.97 14.76
CA ARG A 198 6.40 2.06 16.22
C ARG A 198 5.48 1.05 16.90
N ASN A 199 4.25 0.96 16.45
CA ASN A 199 3.18 0.12 16.99
C ASN A 199 2.58 -0.85 15.96
N ILE A 200 3.38 -1.35 15.03
CA ILE A 200 2.92 -2.24 13.94
C ILE A 200 2.22 -3.50 14.46
N GLN A 201 2.56 -3.95 15.66
CA GLN A 201 1.90 -5.07 16.32
C GLN A 201 0.40 -4.83 16.51
N THR A 202 0.00 -3.58 16.80
CA THR A 202 -1.41 -3.20 16.92
C THR A 202 -2.21 -3.52 15.64
N LEU A 203 -1.61 -3.26 14.44
CA LEU A 203 -2.23 -3.60 13.17
C LEU A 203 -2.39 -5.10 13.01
N THR A 204 -1.31 -5.83 13.24
CA THR A 204 -1.28 -7.28 12.98
C THR A 204 -2.18 -8.06 13.93
N ASP A 205 -2.24 -7.67 15.20
CA ASP A 205 -3.16 -8.23 16.16
C ASP A 205 -4.62 -7.90 15.82
N TYR A 206 -4.90 -6.66 15.41
CA TYR A 206 -6.22 -6.27 14.96
C TYR A 206 -6.69 -7.08 13.75
N VAL A 207 -5.85 -7.17 12.70
CA VAL A 207 -6.19 -7.93 11.48
C VAL A 207 -6.39 -9.41 11.81
N LYS A 208 -5.50 -10.00 12.58
CA LYS A 208 -5.59 -11.40 12.99
C LYS A 208 -6.87 -11.69 13.78
N ASN A 209 -7.19 -10.85 14.75
CA ASN A 209 -8.35 -11.05 15.63
C ASN A 209 -9.68 -10.78 14.91
N ARG A 210 -9.71 -9.84 13.99
CA ARG A 210 -10.93 -9.39 13.31
C ARG A 210 -11.24 -10.18 12.05
N PHE A 211 -10.20 -10.56 11.29
CA PHE A 211 -10.33 -11.16 9.95
C PHE A 211 -9.64 -12.53 9.82
N GLY A 212 -8.91 -12.95 10.84
CA GLY A 212 -8.20 -14.23 10.86
C GLY A 212 -6.76 -14.16 10.32
N SER A 213 -5.98 -15.20 10.62
CA SER A 213 -4.56 -15.31 10.24
C SER A 213 -4.31 -15.51 8.75
N ASN A 214 -5.36 -15.85 7.99
CA ASN A 214 -5.29 -15.99 6.54
C ASN A 214 -5.27 -14.66 5.80
N THR A 215 -5.73 -13.57 6.42
CA THR A 215 -5.59 -12.20 5.90
C THR A 215 -4.15 -11.74 6.15
N ARG A 216 -3.32 -11.83 5.10
CA ARG A 216 -1.90 -11.53 5.19
C ARG A 216 -1.63 -10.03 5.01
N ILE A 217 -0.52 -9.58 5.56
CA ILE A 217 -0.10 -8.17 5.49
C ILE A 217 1.22 -8.09 4.73
N ILE A 218 1.34 -7.12 3.82
CA ILE A 218 2.62 -6.68 3.28
C ILE A 218 2.81 -5.21 3.62
N LEU A 219 4.02 -4.84 4.03
CA LEU A 219 4.42 -3.45 4.16
C LEU A 219 4.96 -3.02 2.80
N SER A 220 4.04 -2.56 1.94
CA SER A 220 4.30 -2.38 0.51
C SER A 220 5.06 -1.12 0.17
N GLU A 221 5.13 -0.17 1.10
CA GLU A 221 5.89 1.06 0.94
C GLU A 221 6.35 1.56 2.30
N GLN A 222 7.67 1.49 2.55
CA GLN A 222 8.29 1.91 3.80
C GLN A 222 9.50 2.77 3.50
N GLY A 223 9.52 3.99 4.03
CA GLY A 223 10.64 4.92 3.87
C GLY A 223 10.99 5.60 5.18
N PHE A 224 12.28 5.88 5.35
CA PHE A 224 12.83 6.58 6.50
C PHE A 224 13.76 7.68 5.98
N SER A 225 13.44 8.93 6.30
CA SER A 225 14.19 10.08 5.80
C SER A 225 15.53 10.24 6.51
N SER A 226 16.59 10.51 5.74
CA SER A 226 17.89 10.93 6.31
C SER A 226 18.00 12.46 6.48
N ALA A 227 16.97 13.22 6.12
CA ALA A 227 16.99 14.68 6.22
C ALA A 227 17.05 15.16 7.68
N TYR A 228 16.33 14.47 8.59
CA TYR A 228 16.40 14.71 10.02
C TYR A 228 17.10 13.55 10.72
N GLY A 229 18.04 13.87 11.61
CA GLY A 229 18.82 12.87 12.34
C GLY A 229 19.89 12.15 11.52
N GLY A 230 19.99 12.41 10.22
CA GLY A 230 21.07 11.95 9.37
C GLY A 230 20.98 10.49 8.92
N GLN A 231 22.00 10.05 8.18
CA GLN A 231 22.08 8.71 7.60
C GLN A 231 22.16 7.57 8.63
N ALA A 232 22.72 7.84 9.81
CA ALA A 232 22.82 6.83 10.88
C ALA A 232 21.43 6.47 11.43
N ASN A 233 20.57 7.48 11.65
CA ASN A 233 19.19 7.25 12.10
C ASN A 233 18.35 6.55 11.02
N GLN A 234 18.51 6.93 9.75
CA GLN A 234 17.87 6.23 8.64
C GLN A 234 18.25 4.73 8.61
N ALA A 235 19.54 4.44 8.76
CA ALA A 235 20.05 3.07 8.75
C ALA A 235 19.52 2.26 9.93
N ALA A 236 19.53 2.84 11.15
CA ALA A 236 18.97 2.22 12.34
C ALA A 236 17.45 1.96 12.20
N ALA A 237 16.72 2.93 11.62
CA ALA A 237 15.29 2.78 11.37
C ALA A 237 14.98 1.62 10.42
N ILE A 238 15.72 1.51 9.32
CA ILE A 238 15.56 0.39 8.38
C ILE A 238 15.84 -0.95 9.06
N ALA A 239 16.94 -1.06 9.81
CA ALA A 239 17.28 -2.29 10.53
C ALA A 239 16.18 -2.70 11.53
N LEU A 240 15.77 -1.76 12.39
CA LEU A 240 14.76 -2.03 13.41
C LEU A 240 13.40 -2.36 12.79
N ALA A 241 12.98 -1.63 11.74
CA ALA A 241 11.74 -1.89 11.05
C ALA A 241 11.74 -3.27 10.38
N TYR A 242 12.84 -3.63 9.73
CA TYR A 242 13.01 -4.97 9.15
C TYR A 242 12.86 -6.07 10.21
N TYR A 243 13.57 -5.97 11.34
CA TYR A 243 13.45 -6.99 12.39
C TYR A 243 12.04 -7.07 12.97
N LYS A 244 11.37 -5.93 13.18
CA LYS A 244 9.95 -5.93 13.61
C LYS A 244 9.05 -6.62 12.60
N ALA A 245 9.28 -6.44 11.30
CA ALA A 245 8.52 -7.10 10.25
C ALA A 245 8.87 -8.59 10.16
N ALA A 246 10.15 -8.95 10.14
CA ALA A 246 10.63 -10.33 10.01
C ALA A 246 10.22 -11.23 11.19
N CYS A 247 10.14 -10.66 12.40
CA CYS A 247 9.69 -11.38 13.60
C CYS A 247 8.17 -11.42 13.74
N ASN A 248 7.40 -10.82 12.83
CA ASN A 248 5.95 -10.80 12.92
C ASN A 248 5.33 -11.79 11.92
N PRO A 249 4.69 -12.88 12.39
CA PRO A 249 4.20 -13.95 11.52
C PRO A 249 3.02 -13.53 10.61
N MET A 250 2.43 -12.35 10.82
CA MET A 250 1.37 -11.82 9.97
C MET A 250 1.90 -11.04 8.76
N ILE A 251 3.19 -10.67 8.74
CA ILE A 251 3.80 -9.83 7.70
C ILE A 251 4.57 -10.72 6.73
N ASP A 252 4.20 -10.67 5.46
CA ASP A 252 4.80 -11.47 4.39
C ASP A 252 5.89 -10.74 3.60
N ALA A 253 5.91 -9.40 3.62
CA ALA A 253 6.89 -8.61 2.89
C ALA A 253 7.14 -7.24 3.53
N PHE A 254 8.38 -6.76 3.39
CA PHE A 254 8.83 -5.43 3.80
C PHE A 254 9.54 -4.79 2.60
N ILE A 255 8.88 -3.82 1.94
CA ILE A 255 9.34 -3.20 0.69
C ILE A 255 9.78 -1.78 0.99
N ILE A 256 11.06 -1.50 0.76
CA ILE A 256 11.64 -0.16 0.99
C ILE A 256 11.34 0.78 -0.18
N ARG A 257 10.87 1.96 0.14
CA ARG A 257 10.89 3.14 -0.70
C ARG A 257 12.01 4.07 -0.19
N SER A 258 13.01 4.42 -1.00
CA SER A 258 13.26 4.07 -2.37
C SER A 258 14.72 3.64 -2.58
N TYR A 259 15.08 3.23 -3.79
CA TYR A 259 16.47 2.89 -4.09
C TYR A 259 17.38 4.12 -4.17
N LYS A 260 16.84 5.23 -4.67
CA LYS A 260 17.55 6.50 -4.86
C LYS A 260 16.64 7.66 -4.43
N ASP A 261 17.24 8.69 -3.84
CA ASP A 261 16.52 9.91 -3.50
C ASP A 261 15.92 10.59 -4.75
N GLU A 262 14.66 10.96 -4.68
CA GLU A 262 14.00 11.78 -5.68
C GLU A 262 14.17 13.26 -5.34
N ALA A 263 14.65 14.06 -6.31
CA ALA A 263 15.03 15.45 -6.06
C ALA A 263 13.89 16.31 -5.51
N HIS A 264 12.66 16.10 -6.01
CA HIS A 264 11.49 16.84 -5.55
C HIS A 264 11.08 16.47 -4.12
N GLU A 265 11.28 15.23 -3.68
CA GLU A 265 11.02 14.78 -2.31
C GLU A 265 12.09 15.31 -1.34
N VAL A 266 13.34 15.31 -1.76
CA VAL A 266 14.44 15.90 -0.97
C VAL A 266 14.18 17.37 -0.69
N ALA A 267 13.64 18.12 -1.66
CA ALA A 267 13.22 19.51 -1.46
C ALA A 267 12.10 19.68 -0.41
N GLN A 268 11.35 18.62 -0.13
CA GLN A 268 10.32 18.56 0.93
C GLN A 268 10.83 17.96 2.24
N GLY A 269 12.14 17.72 2.38
CA GLY A 269 12.73 17.09 3.56
C GLY A 269 12.61 15.57 3.59
N LEU A 270 12.32 14.92 2.47
CA LEU A 270 12.09 13.47 2.37
C LEU A 270 13.21 12.79 1.58
N ALA A 271 14.37 12.60 2.21
CA ALA A 271 15.53 11.92 1.65
C ALA A 271 15.50 10.41 2.00
N MET A 272 14.60 9.65 1.38
CA MET A 272 14.29 8.25 1.76
C MET A 272 15.12 7.20 1.03
N GLY A 273 15.82 7.55 -0.04
CA GLY A 273 16.60 6.62 -0.84
C GLY A 273 17.72 5.93 -0.07
N LEU A 274 18.06 4.70 -0.49
CA LEU A 274 19.29 4.00 -0.06
C LEU A 274 20.55 4.64 -0.67
N LYS A 275 20.36 5.36 -1.77
CA LYS A 275 21.36 6.23 -2.40
C LYS A 275 20.87 7.67 -2.40
N ASP A 276 21.79 8.63 -2.39
CA ASP A 276 21.44 10.04 -2.57
C ASP A 276 21.03 10.35 -4.04
N ALA A 277 20.61 11.58 -4.31
CA ALA A 277 20.17 12.01 -5.62
C ALA A 277 21.27 11.91 -6.71
N ASN A 278 22.55 11.85 -6.33
CA ASN A 278 23.68 11.66 -7.23
C ASN A 278 24.08 10.19 -7.40
N GLY A 279 23.38 9.27 -6.73
CA GLY A 279 23.65 7.83 -6.80
C GLY A 279 24.72 7.33 -5.82
N LYS A 280 25.24 8.16 -4.93
CA LYS A 280 26.18 7.76 -3.88
C LYS A 280 25.44 6.97 -2.80
N LYS A 281 26.00 5.82 -2.40
CA LYS A 281 25.45 4.96 -1.35
C LYS A 281 25.41 5.71 -0.01
N LYS A 282 24.27 5.67 0.66
CA LYS A 282 24.13 6.09 2.05
C LYS A 282 24.47 4.94 3.01
N THR A 283 24.60 5.22 4.30
CA THR A 283 24.81 4.19 5.34
C THR A 283 23.73 3.10 5.29
N ALA A 284 22.51 3.49 5.06
CA ALA A 284 21.35 2.60 4.92
C ALA A 284 21.50 1.55 3.80
N TYR A 285 22.26 1.85 2.75
CA TYR A 285 22.50 0.90 1.65
C TYR A 285 23.16 -0.40 2.14
N ASN A 286 24.17 -0.29 3.00
CA ASN A 286 24.87 -1.46 3.53
C ASN A 286 24.03 -2.23 4.53
N VAL A 287 23.23 -1.53 5.35
CA VAL A 287 22.28 -2.16 6.26
C VAL A 287 21.27 -2.97 5.44
N PHE A 288 20.62 -2.36 4.44
CA PHE A 288 19.65 -3.03 3.59
C PHE A 288 20.27 -4.26 2.87
N LYS A 289 21.47 -4.12 2.37
CA LYS A 289 22.17 -5.21 1.67
C LYS A 289 22.41 -6.43 2.55
N ASN A 290 22.68 -6.21 3.85
CA ASN A 290 23.18 -7.25 4.76
C ASN A 290 22.16 -7.65 5.85
N MET A 291 20.99 -6.98 5.96
CA MET A 291 20.04 -7.22 7.05
C MET A 291 19.43 -8.62 7.07
N ASP A 292 19.48 -9.33 5.95
CA ASP A 292 18.97 -10.69 5.80
C ASP A 292 20.10 -11.73 5.69
N SER A 293 21.34 -11.32 5.95
CA SER A 293 22.47 -12.25 5.93
C SER A 293 22.67 -12.89 7.31
N SER A 294 22.96 -14.19 7.29
CA SER A 294 23.21 -15.00 8.50
C SER A 294 24.62 -14.82 9.11
N ASN A 295 25.35 -13.77 8.77
CA ASN A 295 26.70 -13.49 9.27
C ASN A 295 26.69 -12.53 10.44
#